data_bd29e5013969da0f935415291c2ecc8a
#
_entry.id   bd29e5013969da0f935415291c2ecc8a
#
_cell.length_a   1.000
_cell.length_b   1.000
_cell.length_c   1.000
_cell.angle_alpha   90.00
_cell.angle_beta   90.00
_cell.angle_gamma   90.00
#
_symmetry.space_group_name_H-M   'P 1'
#
loop_
_entity.id
_entity.type
_entity.pdbx_description
1 polymer ?
#
loop_
_entity_poly.entity_id
_entity_poly.type
_entity_poly.pdbx_seq_one_letter_code
_entity_poly.pdbx_strand_id
1 'polypeptide(L)'
;QMSDIVVNDAEVVDMLDSPDDSQDTVTIGFSASAKDSLVDNATNQTLFTDNSMFTEYWRFRRHGKDWLLDGVDQATANPAMYNPQIDQFARQNNYCYSADMGWLFIPKRGQLFNGAQFGTSDINNHVVGLYKESLLVQLYTYQRATDSSSVVIAQINVPKDYGQIIVRRKKMIRFGGVRGLEKVEMEWGKFNELYEVYASNTDQAASFELLNPTYMEQLAALGFEVSIEVVDNVIYLHTAEQGADIAVYQTMYDLAQKAFKEMRL
;
A
#
# COMPACT_ATOMS: atom_id res chain seq x y z
N GLN A 1 3.29 4.38 -16.81
CA GLN A 1 4.15 4.34 -18.02
C GLN A 1 5.47 3.72 -17.65
N MET A 2 5.92 2.79 -18.48
CA MET A 2 7.20 2.13 -18.29
C MET A 2 8.14 2.54 -19.43
N SER A 3 9.37 2.92 -19.12
CA SER A 3 10.41 3.28 -20.08
C SER A 3 11.79 2.81 -19.59
N ASP A 4 12.81 2.93 -20.43
CA ASP A 4 14.21 2.62 -20.10
C ASP A 4 14.37 1.21 -19.52
N ILE A 5 13.70 0.21 -20.13
CA ILE A 5 13.70 -1.17 -19.66
C ILE A 5 15.06 -1.80 -19.95
N VAL A 6 15.69 -2.35 -18.91
CA VAL A 6 16.93 -3.11 -18.98
C VAL A 6 16.73 -4.47 -18.36
N VAL A 7 16.89 -5.54 -19.14
CA VAL A 7 16.94 -6.90 -18.62
C VAL A 7 18.36 -7.15 -18.14
N ASN A 8 18.53 -7.39 -16.83
CA ASN A 8 19.83 -7.61 -16.21
C ASN A 8 20.22 -9.08 -16.24
N ASP A 9 19.23 -9.97 -16.08
CA ASP A 9 19.42 -11.41 -16.09
C ASP A 9 18.15 -12.13 -16.56
N ALA A 10 18.31 -13.33 -17.11
CA ALA A 10 17.24 -14.20 -17.55
C ALA A 10 17.66 -15.67 -17.41
N GLU A 11 16.93 -16.41 -16.58
CA GLU A 11 17.23 -17.81 -16.34
C GLU A 11 15.99 -18.71 -16.40
N VAL A 12 16.15 -19.95 -16.80
CA VAL A 12 15.07 -20.93 -16.74
C VAL A 12 14.92 -21.39 -15.29
N VAL A 13 13.74 -21.13 -14.72
CA VAL A 13 13.42 -21.44 -13.32
C VAL A 13 12.49 -22.63 -13.16
N ASP A 14 11.75 -22.99 -14.22
CA ASP A 14 10.88 -24.17 -14.24
C ASP A 14 10.69 -24.69 -15.65
N MET A 15 10.52 -26.00 -15.81
CA MET A 15 10.27 -26.65 -17.08
C MET A 15 9.41 -27.89 -16.88
N LEU A 16 8.35 -28.01 -17.65
CA LEU A 16 7.54 -29.20 -17.77
C LEU A 16 7.68 -29.76 -19.18
N ASP A 17 8.20 -30.98 -19.28
CA ASP A 17 8.24 -31.79 -20.51
C ASP A 17 7.18 -32.90 -20.39
N SER A 18 6.12 -32.79 -21.16
CA SER A 18 4.96 -33.69 -21.12
C SER A 18 5.00 -34.68 -22.29
N PRO A 19 4.41 -35.88 -22.16
CA PRO A 19 4.18 -36.76 -23.29
C PRO A 19 3.32 -36.14 -24.42
N ASP A 20 2.54 -35.11 -24.07
CA ASP A 20 1.81 -34.27 -25.04
C ASP A 20 2.55 -32.92 -25.14
N ASP A 21 3.27 -32.71 -26.23
CA ASP A 21 4.04 -31.50 -26.52
C ASP A 21 3.24 -30.21 -26.33
N SER A 22 1.92 -30.25 -26.50
CA SER A 22 1.04 -29.07 -26.31
C SER A 22 0.91 -28.64 -24.85
N GLN A 23 1.32 -29.52 -23.94
CA GLN A 23 1.34 -29.25 -22.49
C GLN A 23 2.73 -28.83 -21.97
N ASP A 24 3.73 -28.83 -22.83
CA ASP A 24 5.07 -28.41 -22.46
C ASP A 24 5.05 -26.93 -22.04
N THR A 25 5.70 -26.65 -20.94
CA THR A 25 5.87 -25.27 -20.47
C THR A 25 7.32 -25.01 -20.04
N VAL A 26 7.75 -23.77 -20.22
CA VAL A 26 9.00 -23.27 -19.67
C VAL A 26 8.72 -21.94 -18.98
N THR A 27 9.26 -21.78 -17.79
CA THR A 27 9.18 -20.51 -17.06
C THR A 27 10.58 -19.91 -16.97
N ILE A 28 10.68 -18.66 -17.37
CA ILE A 28 11.92 -17.87 -17.34
C ILE A 28 11.76 -16.78 -16.31
N GLY A 29 12.67 -16.73 -15.35
CA GLY A 29 12.81 -15.63 -14.39
C GLY A 29 13.63 -14.51 -15.02
N PHE A 30 13.06 -13.32 -15.11
CA PHE A 30 13.74 -12.11 -15.56
C PHE A 30 14.01 -11.20 -14.39
N SER A 31 15.26 -10.82 -14.18
CA SER A 31 15.64 -9.70 -13.34
C SER A 31 15.83 -8.48 -14.23
N ALA A 32 15.04 -7.45 -14.00
CA ALA A 32 15.02 -6.27 -14.84
C ALA A 32 14.94 -4.98 -14.01
N SER A 33 15.24 -3.87 -14.64
CA SER A 33 14.96 -2.54 -14.13
C SER A 33 14.27 -1.71 -15.21
N ALA A 34 13.39 -0.83 -14.78
CA ALA A 34 12.71 0.08 -15.66
C ALA A 34 12.44 1.39 -14.93
N LYS A 35 12.26 2.46 -15.69
CA LYS A 35 11.65 3.66 -15.15
C LYS A 35 10.14 3.51 -15.24
N ASP A 36 9.51 3.22 -14.11
CA ASP A 36 8.06 3.13 -14.03
C ASP A 36 7.47 4.40 -13.41
N SER A 37 6.48 4.96 -14.07
CA SER A 37 5.87 6.23 -13.68
C SER A 37 4.36 6.10 -13.65
N LEU A 38 3.78 6.44 -12.49
CA LEU A 38 2.35 6.66 -12.35
C LEU A 38 2.04 8.09 -12.83
N VAL A 39 1.22 8.18 -13.86
CA VAL A 39 0.83 9.48 -14.47
C VAL A 39 -0.67 9.67 -14.30
N ASP A 40 -1.06 10.83 -13.81
CA ASP A 40 -2.46 11.25 -13.83
C ASP A 40 -2.89 11.50 -15.27
N ASN A 41 -3.85 10.72 -15.75
CA ASN A 41 -4.33 10.80 -17.13
C ASN A 41 -5.08 12.09 -17.44
N ALA A 42 -5.65 12.77 -16.43
CA ALA A 42 -6.39 14.01 -16.62
C ALA A 42 -5.49 15.23 -16.73
N THR A 43 -4.44 15.27 -15.91
CA THR A 43 -3.51 16.41 -15.82
C THR A 43 -2.19 16.17 -16.53
N ASN A 44 -1.90 14.93 -16.92
CA ASN A 44 -0.62 14.46 -17.46
C ASN A 44 0.57 14.68 -16.49
N GLN A 45 0.27 14.83 -15.19
CA GLN A 45 1.26 15.00 -14.15
C GLN A 45 1.81 13.65 -13.70
N THR A 46 3.13 13.53 -13.61
CA THR A 46 3.76 12.36 -12.99
C THR A 46 3.59 12.44 -11.47
N LEU A 47 2.84 11.50 -10.92
CA LEU A 47 2.55 11.39 -9.48
C LEU A 47 3.67 10.65 -8.74
N PHE A 48 4.29 9.69 -9.41
CA PHE A 48 5.31 8.82 -8.84
C PHE A 48 6.22 8.27 -9.92
N THR A 49 7.49 8.06 -9.59
CA THR A 49 8.46 7.37 -10.46
C THR A 49 9.29 6.41 -9.63
N ASP A 50 9.46 5.19 -10.12
CA ASP A 50 10.34 4.18 -9.56
C ASP A 50 11.31 3.64 -10.61
N ASN A 51 12.55 3.37 -10.18
CA ASN A 51 13.61 2.79 -11.00
C ASN A 51 14.19 1.52 -10.33
N SER A 52 13.45 0.92 -9.40
CA SER A 52 13.91 -0.27 -8.68
C SER A 52 14.02 -1.47 -9.61
N MET A 53 14.89 -2.40 -9.24
CA MET A 53 14.93 -3.71 -9.90
C MET A 53 13.69 -4.51 -9.50
N PHE A 54 13.18 -5.29 -10.43
CA PHE A 54 12.08 -6.23 -10.22
C PHE A 54 12.40 -7.57 -10.85
N THR A 55 11.70 -8.61 -10.41
CA THR A 55 11.78 -9.96 -10.97
C THR A 55 10.39 -10.39 -11.42
N GLU A 56 10.30 -10.86 -12.65
CA GLU A 56 9.10 -11.45 -13.23
C GLU A 56 9.38 -12.85 -13.71
N TYR A 57 8.37 -13.71 -13.63
CA TYR A 57 8.41 -15.08 -14.13
C TYR A 57 7.47 -15.21 -15.33
N TRP A 58 8.05 -15.37 -16.50
CA TRP A 58 7.30 -15.48 -17.74
C TRP A 58 7.16 -16.93 -18.13
N ARG A 59 5.94 -17.46 -18.11
CA ARG A 59 5.63 -18.81 -18.51
C ARG A 59 5.27 -18.85 -19.99
N PHE A 60 5.98 -19.69 -20.72
CA PHE A 60 5.72 -19.97 -22.12
C PHE A 60 5.17 -21.38 -22.26
N ARG A 61 4.22 -21.57 -23.16
CA ARG A 61 3.64 -22.87 -23.54
C ARG A 61 4.01 -23.17 -24.96
N ARG A 62 4.34 -24.45 -25.25
CA ARG A 62 4.67 -24.90 -26.57
C ARG A 62 3.42 -24.95 -27.45
N HIS A 63 3.55 -24.41 -28.67
CA HIS A 63 2.52 -24.46 -29.71
C HIS A 63 3.15 -24.89 -31.04
N GLY A 64 3.17 -26.20 -31.31
CA GLY A 64 3.89 -26.78 -32.42
C GLY A 64 5.40 -26.59 -32.27
N LYS A 65 6.01 -25.77 -33.14
CA LYS A 65 7.45 -25.44 -33.05
C LYS A 65 7.76 -24.17 -32.30
N ASP A 66 6.73 -23.42 -31.95
CA ASP A 66 6.86 -22.11 -31.33
C ASP A 66 6.54 -22.17 -29.81
N TRP A 67 7.04 -21.18 -29.08
CA TRP A 67 6.71 -20.96 -27.68
C TRP A 67 5.92 -19.65 -27.57
N LEU A 68 4.72 -19.74 -27.03
CA LEU A 68 3.85 -18.59 -26.84
C LEU A 68 3.79 -18.22 -25.37
N LEU A 69 3.76 -16.92 -25.07
CA LEU A 69 3.57 -16.43 -23.72
C LEU A 69 2.20 -16.86 -23.20
N ASP A 70 2.18 -17.66 -22.14
CA ASP A 70 0.99 -18.20 -21.49
C ASP A 70 0.61 -17.40 -20.23
N GLY A 71 1.60 -16.82 -19.55
CA GLY A 71 1.36 -16.00 -18.35
C GLY A 71 2.62 -15.27 -17.90
N VAL A 72 2.40 -14.21 -17.15
CA VAL A 72 3.45 -13.48 -16.45
C VAL A 72 3.06 -13.49 -14.98
N ASP A 73 3.90 -14.15 -14.18
CA ASP A 73 3.82 -14.15 -12.72
C ASP A 73 4.92 -13.23 -12.20
N GLN A 74 4.61 -12.46 -11.20
CA GLN A 74 5.59 -11.57 -10.60
C GLN A 74 6.36 -12.34 -9.52
N ALA A 75 7.40 -11.76 -8.91
CA ALA A 75 8.29 -12.43 -7.93
C ALA A 75 7.56 -13.13 -6.77
N THR A 76 6.31 -12.89 -6.66
CA THR A 76 5.32 -13.38 -5.73
C THR A 76 4.69 -14.72 -6.06
N ALA A 77 5.06 -15.31 -7.17
CA ALA A 77 4.75 -16.71 -7.42
C ALA A 77 5.38 -17.67 -6.39
N ASN A 78 6.16 -17.14 -5.42
CA ASN A 78 6.57 -17.91 -4.26
C ASN A 78 5.35 -18.29 -3.40
N PRO A 79 4.93 -19.56 -3.36
CA PRO A 79 3.74 -20.00 -2.63
C PRO A 79 3.79 -19.65 -1.13
N ALA A 80 4.99 -19.47 -0.58
CA ALA A 80 5.18 -19.10 0.83
C ALA A 80 4.75 -17.65 1.14
N MET A 81 4.67 -16.79 0.12
CA MET A 81 4.24 -15.38 0.28
C MET A 81 2.76 -15.18 -0.06
N TYR A 82 2.12 -16.14 -0.71
CA TYR A 82 0.71 -16.06 -1.06
C TYR A 82 -0.18 -16.24 0.16
N ASN A 83 -1.07 -15.27 0.37
CA ASN A 83 -2.08 -15.34 1.43
C ASN A 83 -3.48 -15.52 0.84
N PRO A 84 -4.04 -16.75 0.88
CA PRO A 84 -5.33 -17.04 0.26
C PRO A 84 -6.51 -16.29 0.91
N GLN A 85 -6.41 -15.93 2.19
CA GLN A 85 -7.48 -15.19 2.88
C GLN A 85 -7.54 -13.75 2.41
N ILE A 86 -6.37 -13.11 2.22
CA ILE A 86 -6.29 -11.74 1.72
C ILE A 86 -6.65 -11.69 0.22
N ASP A 87 -6.22 -12.68 -0.58
CA ASP A 87 -6.66 -12.78 -1.98
C ASP A 87 -8.19 -12.93 -2.07
N GLN A 88 -8.78 -13.78 -1.24
CA GLN A 88 -10.24 -13.93 -1.17
C GLN A 88 -10.93 -12.62 -0.78
N PHE A 89 -10.40 -11.90 0.21
CA PHE A 89 -10.89 -10.59 0.61
C PHE A 89 -10.83 -9.58 -0.55
N ALA A 90 -9.71 -9.53 -1.28
CA ALA A 90 -9.57 -8.66 -2.43
C ALA A 90 -10.63 -8.97 -3.50
N ARG A 91 -10.80 -10.24 -3.87
CA ARG A 91 -11.81 -10.68 -4.85
C ARG A 91 -13.24 -10.35 -4.42
N GLN A 92 -13.57 -10.50 -3.13
CA GLN A 92 -14.90 -10.18 -2.59
C GLN A 92 -15.24 -8.69 -2.70
N ASN A 93 -14.21 -7.83 -2.71
CA ASN A 93 -14.34 -6.39 -2.86
C ASN A 93 -14.09 -5.89 -4.31
N ASN A 94 -13.91 -6.80 -5.28
CA ASN A 94 -13.51 -6.50 -6.65
C ASN A 94 -12.17 -5.75 -6.74
N TYR A 95 -11.23 -6.10 -5.87
CA TYR A 95 -9.88 -5.55 -5.83
C TYR A 95 -8.87 -6.56 -6.37
N CYS A 96 -7.76 -6.05 -6.88
CA CYS A 96 -6.62 -6.86 -7.29
C CYS A 96 -5.77 -7.22 -6.07
N TYR A 97 -5.21 -8.42 -6.06
CA TYR A 97 -4.25 -8.88 -5.07
C TYR A 97 -2.90 -9.17 -5.71
N SER A 98 -1.85 -8.74 -5.04
CA SER A 98 -0.48 -9.09 -5.37
C SER A 98 0.29 -9.38 -4.08
N ALA A 99 1.03 -10.47 -4.02
CA ALA A 99 1.73 -10.85 -2.79
C ALA A 99 2.92 -9.92 -2.50
N ASP A 100 3.62 -9.33 -3.48
CA ASP A 100 4.80 -8.46 -3.25
C ASP A 100 5.02 -7.27 -4.20
N MET A 101 4.16 -7.03 -5.19
CA MET A 101 4.38 -5.98 -6.20
C MET A 101 3.74 -4.62 -5.90
N GLY A 102 3.31 -4.41 -4.67
CA GLY A 102 2.62 -3.18 -4.27
C GLY A 102 3.46 -1.90 -4.33
N TRP A 103 4.76 -2.00 -4.32
CA TRP A 103 5.67 -0.87 -4.28
C TRP A 103 5.56 0.09 -5.50
N LEU A 104 5.08 -0.39 -6.64
CA LEU A 104 4.87 0.43 -7.84
C LEU A 104 3.83 1.55 -7.67
N PHE A 105 2.88 1.37 -6.76
CA PHE A 105 1.74 2.25 -6.58
C PHE A 105 1.81 3.11 -5.31
N ILE A 106 2.92 3.06 -4.60
CA ILE A 106 3.04 3.73 -3.31
C ILE A 106 3.87 4.99 -3.43
N PRO A 107 3.27 6.16 -3.20
CA PRO A 107 4.02 7.40 -3.09
C PRO A 107 4.94 7.32 -1.87
N LYS A 108 6.25 7.39 -2.08
CA LYS A 108 7.28 7.44 -1.01
C LYS A 108 7.26 8.81 -0.33
N ARG A 109 6.19 9.11 0.40
CA ARG A 109 5.95 10.39 1.07
C ARG A 109 5.73 10.20 2.55
N GLY A 110 6.05 11.25 3.33
CA GLY A 110 5.74 11.31 4.73
C GLY A 110 6.77 10.68 5.66
N GLN A 111 6.49 10.77 6.97
CA GLN A 111 7.39 10.29 8.01
C GLN A 111 7.32 8.77 8.17
N LEU A 112 6.18 8.15 7.81
CA LEU A 112 5.99 6.71 7.83
C LEU A 112 7.07 5.98 7.01
N PHE A 113 7.44 6.57 5.87
CA PHE A 113 8.44 6.02 4.95
C PHE A 113 9.80 6.72 5.04
N ASN A 114 10.08 7.43 6.10
CA ASN A 114 11.23 8.32 6.28
C ASN A 114 12.56 7.61 5.95
N GLY A 115 13.13 7.96 4.80
CA GLY A 115 14.40 7.42 4.33
C GLY A 115 14.36 5.97 3.87
N ALA A 116 13.22 5.30 3.89
CA ALA A 116 13.09 3.93 3.43
C ALA A 116 13.20 3.86 1.90
N GLN A 117 14.04 2.96 1.42
CA GLN A 117 14.03 2.51 0.04
C GLN A 117 13.20 1.24 -0.03
N PHE A 118 12.19 1.24 -0.87
CA PHE A 118 11.37 0.06 -1.08
C PHE A 118 12.10 -0.93 -1.99
N GLY A 119 12.21 -2.17 -1.54
CA GLY A 119 12.46 -3.31 -2.39
C GLY A 119 11.19 -4.17 -2.48
N THR A 120 11.17 -5.15 -3.35
CA THR A 120 10.05 -6.09 -3.50
C THR A 120 9.76 -6.89 -2.23
N SER A 121 10.74 -7.02 -1.35
CA SER A 121 10.63 -7.71 -0.06
C SER A 121 10.03 -6.86 1.07
N ASP A 122 9.92 -5.56 0.88
CA ASP A 122 9.50 -4.63 1.93
C ASP A 122 7.97 -4.52 2.01
N ILE A 123 7.26 -4.91 0.95
CA ILE A 123 5.80 -4.79 0.84
C ILE A 123 5.21 -6.13 0.44
N ASN A 124 4.25 -6.58 1.24
CA ASN A 124 3.57 -7.85 1.05
C ASN A 124 2.06 -7.68 1.09
N ASN A 125 1.34 -8.64 0.51
CA ASN A 125 -0.10 -8.72 0.60
C ASN A 125 -0.80 -7.43 0.14
N HIS A 126 -0.37 -6.90 -1.01
CA HIS A 126 -0.92 -5.69 -1.57
C HIS A 126 -2.29 -5.94 -2.21
N VAL A 127 -3.28 -5.22 -1.74
CA VAL A 127 -4.64 -5.19 -2.27
C VAL A 127 -4.89 -3.78 -2.81
N VAL A 128 -5.34 -3.67 -4.04
CA VAL A 128 -5.60 -2.37 -4.68
C VAL A 128 -6.89 -2.37 -5.47
N GLY A 129 -7.66 -1.31 -5.36
CA GLY A 129 -8.89 -1.13 -6.11
C GLY A 129 -9.50 0.26 -5.96
N LEU A 130 -10.64 0.45 -6.59
CA LEU A 130 -11.37 1.71 -6.55
C LEU A 130 -12.62 1.59 -5.67
N TYR A 131 -12.67 2.37 -4.60
CA TYR A 131 -13.89 2.54 -3.83
C TYR A 131 -14.85 3.44 -4.59
N LYS A 132 -16.12 3.00 -4.76
CA LYS A 132 -17.13 3.68 -5.58
C LYS A 132 -16.64 4.07 -6.98
N GLU A 133 -15.83 3.20 -7.59
CA GLU A 133 -15.32 3.34 -8.97
C GLU A 133 -14.44 4.59 -9.22
N SER A 134 -14.07 5.33 -8.19
CA SER A 134 -13.34 6.60 -8.35
C SER A 134 -12.21 6.84 -7.37
N LEU A 135 -12.29 6.30 -6.15
CA LEU A 135 -11.34 6.61 -5.09
C LEU A 135 -10.37 5.44 -4.88
N LEU A 136 -9.09 5.69 -5.14
CA LEU A 136 -8.05 4.66 -5.00
C LEU A 136 -7.85 4.29 -3.54
N VAL A 137 -7.96 2.99 -3.26
CA VAL A 137 -7.67 2.37 -1.96
C VAL A 137 -6.61 1.29 -2.14
N GLN A 138 -5.64 1.29 -1.28
CA GLN A 138 -4.60 0.27 -1.22
C GLN A 138 -4.44 -0.22 0.22
N LEU A 139 -4.31 -1.53 0.40
CA LEU A 139 -3.95 -2.13 1.69
C LEU A 139 -2.73 -3.01 1.48
N TYR A 140 -1.78 -2.95 2.39
CA TYR A 140 -0.57 -3.75 2.30
C TYR A 140 0.14 -3.87 3.65
N THR A 141 0.97 -4.88 3.76
CA THR A 141 1.92 -5.02 4.88
C THR A 141 3.26 -4.44 4.46
N TYR A 142 3.78 -3.51 5.24
CA TYR A 142 5.07 -2.87 5.02
C TYR A 142 6.05 -3.24 6.13
N GLN A 143 7.23 -3.73 5.75
CA GLN A 143 8.32 -3.99 6.67
C GLN A 143 9.28 -2.80 6.69
N ARG A 144 9.48 -2.21 7.86
CA ARG A 144 10.41 -1.09 8.02
C ARG A 144 11.85 -1.56 7.93
N ALA A 145 12.66 -0.89 7.11
CA ALA A 145 14.09 -1.18 7.00
C ALA A 145 14.87 -0.83 8.28
N THR A 146 14.38 0.12 9.08
CA THR A 146 15.09 0.67 10.25
C THR A 146 15.07 -0.23 11.48
N ASP A 147 13.98 -0.97 11.70
CA ASP A 147 13.78 -1.77 12.92
C ASP A 147 13.19 -3.16 12.64
N SER A 148 13.05 -3.52 11.37
CA SER A 148 12.44 -4.78 10.92
C SER A 148 11.00 -4.97 11.43
N SER A 149 10.35 -3.92 11.92
CA SER A 149 8.96 -4.00 12.33
C SER A 149 8.05 -4.00 11.11
N SER A 150 6.96 -4.75 11.21
CA SER A 150 5.95 -4.83 10.16
C SER A 150 4.73 -4.01 10.56
N VAL A 151 4.16 -3.28 9.60
CA VAL A 151 2.93 -2.50 9.78
C VAL A 151 1.95 -2.81 8.66
N VAL A 152 0.66 -2.87 9.00
CA VAL A 152 -0.41 -2.91 7.99
C VAL A 152 -0.82 -1.47 7.69
N ILE A 153 -0.89 -1.16 6.42
CA ILE A 153 -1.23 0.18 5.93
C ILE A 153 -2.47 0.11 5.07
N ALA A 154 -3.43 1.00 5.33
CA ALA A 154 -4.46 1.36 4.36
C ALA A 154 -4.12 2.76 3.84
N GLN A 155 -3.86 2.84 2.55
CA GLN A 155 -3.58 4.09 1.85
C GLN A 155 -4.79 4.48 1.02
N ILE A 156 -5.20 5.73 1.13
CA ILE A 156 -6.25 6.30 0.30
C ILE A 156 -5.77 7.58 -0.37
N ASN A 157 -6.13 7.71 -1.63
CA ASN A 157 -5.88 8.93 -2.39
C ASN A 157 -7.18 9.73 -2.47
N VAL A 158 -7.11 10.99 -2.11
CA VAL A 158 -8.25 11.91 -2.06
C VAL A 158 -8.09 13.04 -3.08
N PRO A 159 -9.18 13.59 -3.62
CA PRO A 159 -9.08 14.60 -4.67
C PRO A 159 -8.61 15.98 -4.17
N LYS A 160 -8.62 16.20 -2.85
CA LYS A 160 -8.27 17.48 -2.22
C LYS A 160 -6.94 17.34 -1.47
N ASP A 161 -6.15 18.41 -1.50
CA ASP A 161 -4.96 18.55 -0.68
C ASP A 161 -5.34 18.93 0.76
N TYR A 162 -4.89 18.14 1.72
CA TYR A 162 -5.12 18.34 3.15
C TYR A 162 -3.83 18.74 3.90
N GLY A 163 -2.73 18.95 3.17
CA GLY A 163 -1.44 19.31 3.73
C GLY A 163 -0.82 18.21 4.58
N GLN A 164 -0.26 18.58 5.73
CA GLN A 164 0.42 17.63 6.62
C GLN A 164 -0.31 17.52 7.97
N ILE A 165 -0.81 16.32 8.26
CA ILE A 165 -1.48 15.98 9.51
C ILE A 165 -0.94 14.66 10.03
N ILE A 166 -0.67 14.58 11.33
CA ILE A 166 -0.30 13.34 12.02
C ILE A 166 -1.23 13.13 13.20
N VAL A 167 -1.85 11.96 13.24
CA VAL A 167 -2.66 11.46 14.35
C VAL A 167 -2.00 10.21 14.89
N ARG A 168 -1.56 10.23 16.13
CA ARG A 168 -0.90 9.08 16.75
C ARG A 168 -1.48 8.77 18.12
N ARG A 169 -1.60 7.49 18.46
CA ARG A 169 -2.01 7.08 19.79
C ARG A 169 -0.92 7.41 20.81
N LYS A 170 -1.31 7.96 21.95
CA LYS A 170 -0.39 8.26 23.04
C LYS A 170 0.18 6.97 23.60
N LYS A 171 1.51 6.92 23.71
CA LYS A 171 2.23 5.85 24.42
C LYS A 171 2.68 6.36 25.80
N MET A 172 2.91 5.45 26.74
CA MET A 172 3.43 5.79 28.07
C MET A 172 4.77 6.54 28.01
N ILE A 173 5.57 6.28 26.98
CA ILE A 173 6.83 6.99 26.73
C ILE A 173 6.54 8.11 25.72
N ARG A 174 6.68 9.36 26.16
CA ARG A 174 6.50 10.54 25.29
C ARG A 174 7.68 10.66 24.33
N PHE A 175 7.43 10.43 23.07
CA PHE A 175 8.29 10.94 22.02
C PHE A 175 7.97 12.43 21.82
N GLY A 176 9.01 13.28 21.64
CA GLY A 176 8.85 14.72 21.46
C GLY A 176 7.88 15.10 20.34
N GLY A 177 7.62 16.40 20.19
CA GLY A 177 6.75 16.93 19.14
C GLY A 177 7.19 16.51 17.73
N VAL A 178 6.31 16.66 16.78
CA VAL A 178 6.60 16.38 15.36
C VAL A 178 7.26 17.62 14.74
N ARG A 179 8.43 17.44 14.13
CA ARG A 179 9.18 18.56 13.55
C ARG A 179 8.36 19.28 12.48
N GLY A 180 8.19 20.59 12.63
CA GLY A 180 7.48 21.44 11.67
C GLY A 180 5.96 21.42 11.79
N LEU A 181 5.38 20.68 12.75
CA LEU A 181 3.96 20.64 12.99
C LEU A 181 3.64 21.11 14.41
N GLU A 182 2.49 21.72 14.59
CA GLU A 182 1.97 22.15 15.88
C GLU A 182 0.92 21.19 16.40
N LYS A 183 0.84 21.07 17.72
CA LYS A 183 -0.16 20.23 18.37
C LYS A 183 -1.54 20.89 18.26
N VAL A 184 -2.51 20.10 17.80
CA VAL A 184 -3.91 20.49 17.69
C VAL A 184 -4.72 19.80 18.79
N GLU A 185 -5.48 20.57 19.57
CA GLU A 185 -6.42 20.02 20.54
C GLU A 185 -7.80 19.87 19.87
N MET A 186 -8.31 18.64 19.89
CA MET A 186 -9.63 18.32 19.33
C MET A 186 -10.73 18.69 20.34
N GLU A 187 -11.96 18.92 19.86
CA GLU A 187 -13.09 19.28 20.72
C GLU A 187 -13.47 18.18 21.71
N TRP A 188 -13.23 16.92 21.35
CA TRP A 188 -13.52 15.79 22.22
C TRP A 188 -12.35 15.48 23.17
N GLY A 189 -12.44 15.93 24.41
CA GLY A 189 -11.38 15.79 25.43
C GLY A 189 -10.92 14.35 25.64
N LYS A 190 -11.85 13.37 25.61
CA LYS A 190 -11.50 11.95 25.75
C LYS A 190 -10.63 11.44 24.59
N PHE A 191 -10.83 11.96 23.38
CA PHE A 191 -9.96 11.66 22.27
C PHE A 191 -8.55 12.21 22.51
N ASN A 192 -8.44 13.42 23.01
CA ASN A 192 -7.16 14.03 23.37
C ASN A 192 -6.41 13.29 24.50
N GLU A 193 -7.10 12.50 25.31
CA GLU A 193 -6.46 11.61 26.30
C GLU A 193 -5.78 10.42 25.60
N LEU A 194 -6.36 9.91 24.52
CA LEU A 194 -5.91 8.72 23.79
C LEU A 194 -4.97 9.03 22.64
N TYR A 195 -5.17 10.18 21.97
CA TYR A 195 -4.46 10.55 20.74
C TYR A 195 -3.79 11.91 20.86
N GLU A 196 -2.76 12.11 20.07
CA GLU A 196 -2.15 13.40 19.77
C GLU A 196 -2.34 13.69 18.29
N VAL A 197 -2.77 14.92 18.00
CA VAL A 197 -2.94 15.42 16.63
C VAL A 197 -1.93 16.53 16.41
N TYR A 198 -1.26 16.50 15.27
CA TYR A 198 -0.31 17.51 14.83
C TYR A 198 -0.66 17.93 13.41
N ALA A 199 -0.63 19.22 13.13
CA ALA A 199 -0.83 19.77 11.79
C ALA A 199 0.05 20.99 11.59
N SER A 200 0.29 21.36 10.32
CA SER A 200 0.87 22.68 10.05
C SER A 200 -0.13 23.79 10.40
N ASN A 201 0.36 25.00 10.64
CA ASN A 201 -0.52 26.13 10.97
C ASN A 201 -1.57 26.42 9.90
N THR A 202 -1.27 26.11 8.65
CA THR A 202 -2.19 26.29 7.52
C THR A 202 -3.21 25.16 7.40
N ASP A 203 -2.94 23.97 7.98
CA ASP A 203 -3.68 22.75 7.74
C ASP A 203 -4.55 22.32 8.94
N GLN A 204 -4.61 23.14 10.02
CA GLN A 204 -5.39 22.83 11.21
C GLN A 204 -6.88 22.61 10.90
N ALA A 205 -7.45 23.43 10.00
CA ALA A 205 -8.85 23.27 9.59
C ALA A 205 -9.12 21.91 8.93
N ALA A 206 -8.16 21.40 8.15
CA ALA A 206 -8.26 20.10 7.49
C ALA A 206 -8.27 18.95 8.50
N SER A 207 -7.58 19.08 9.64
CA SER A 207 -7.60 18.07 10.70
C SER A 207 -8.99 17.90 11.32
N PHE A 208 -9.77 18.98 11.46
CA PHE A 208 -11.14 18.91 11.95
C PHE A 208 -12.11 18.30 10.94
N GLU A 209 -11.85 18.47 9.64
CA GLU A 209 -12.66 17.85 8.58
C GLU A 209 -12.48 16.31 8.60
N LEU A 210 -11.24 15.83 8.70
CA LEU A 210 -10.92 14.40 8.79
C LEU A 210 -11.39 13.79 10.12
N LEU A 211 -11.07 14.44 11.25
CA LEU A 211 -11.32 13.94 12.60
C LEU A 211 -12.63 14.49 13.17
N ASN A 212 -13.74 14.26 12.48
CA ASN A 212 -15.04 14.58 13.05
C ASN A 212 -15.39 13.64 14.23
N PRO A 213 -16.39 13.96 15.08
CA PRO A 213 -16.72 13.20 16.28
C PRO A 213 -16.93 11.71 16.02
N THR A 214 -17.64 11.35 14.96
CA THR A 214 -17.95 9.95 14.61
C THR A 214 -16.69 9.15 14.26
N TYR A 215 -15.76 9.76 13.55
CA TYR A 215 -14.50 9.09 13.18
C TYR A 215 -13.56 8.96 14.39
N MET A 216 -13.50 9.99 15.25
CA MET A 216 -12.77 9.93 16.52
C MET A 216 -13.30 8.84 17.44
N GLU A 217 -14.64 8.68 17.57
CA GLU A 217 -15.25 7.60 18.35
C GLU A 217 -14.85 6.23 17.82
N GLN A 218 -14.88 6.04 16.51
CA GLN A 218 -14.47 4.79 15.88
C GLN A 218 -13.00 4.46 16.16
N LEU A 219 -12.10 5.43 16.00
CA LEU A 219 -10.68 5.24 16.31
C LEU A 219 -10.46 4.90 17.78
N ALA A 220 -11.17 5.57 18.68
CA ALA A 220 -11.06 5.34 20.12
C ALA A 220 -11.61 3.99 20.58
N ALA A 221 -12.57 3.43 19.82
CA ALA A 221 -13.21 2.15 20.12
C ALA A 221 -12.44 0.93 19.60
N LEU A 222 -11.38 1.13 18.78
CA LEU A 222 -10.58 0.04 18.26
C LEU A 222 -9.85 -0.73 19.35
N GLY A 223 -9.82 -2.06 19.22
CA GLY A 223 -9.08 -2.95 20.10
C GLY A 223 -7.56 -2.90 19.93
N PHE A 224 -7.06 -2.19 18.90
CA PHE A 224 -5.65 -2.03 18.60
C PHE A 224 -5.31 -0.58 18.19
N GLU A 225 -4.02 -0.27 18.14
CA GLU A 225 -3.55 1.07 17.84
C GLU A 225 -3.54 1.34 16.34
N VAL A 226 -4.24 2.39 15.90
CA VAL A 226 -4.15 2.94 14.55
C VAL A 226 -3.62 4.35 14.62
N SER A 227 -2.66 4.68 13.80
CA SER A 227 -2.17 6.03 13.56
C SER A 227 -2.49 6.48 12.15
N ILE A 228 -2.56 7.79 11.94
CA ILE A 228 -2.88 8.38 10.64
C ILE A 228 -1.78 9.37 10.29
N GLU A 229 -1.31 9.32 9.06
CA GLU A 229 -0.48 10.34 8.46
C GLU A 229 -1.13 10.83 7.17
N VAL A 230 -1.34 12.13 7.06
CA VAL A 230 -1.80 12.78 5.83
C VAL A 230 -0.62 13.54 5.25
N VAL A 231 -0.39 13.35 3.97
CA VAL A 231 0.62 14.08 3.20
C VAL A 231 -0.02 14.52 1.89
N ASP A 232 -0.32 15.80 1.80
CA ASP A 232 -0.99 16.40 0.66
C ASP A 232 -2.36 15.73 0.41
N ASN A 233 -2.48 14.96 -0.66
CA ASN A 233 -3.70 14.26 -1.06
C ASN A 233 -3.67 12.75 -0.78
N VAL A 234 -2.76 12.29 0.09
CA VAL A 234 -2.65 10.87 0.46
C VAL A 234 -2.82 10.72 1.96
N ILE A 235 -3.68 9.80 2.37
CA ILE A 235 -3.91 9.45 3.76
C ILE A 235 -3.43 8.03 4.01
N TYR A 236 -2.52 7.86 4.97
CA TYR A 236 -2.03 6.58 5.45
C TYR A 236 -2.64 6.28 6.81
N LEU A 237 -3.47 5.26 6.88
CA LEU A 237 -3.89 4.63 8.13
C LEU A 237 -2.94 3.48 8.40
N HIS A 238 -2.29 3.43 9.53
CA HIS A 238 -1.31 2.37 9.78
C HIS A 238 -1.37 1.83 11.21
N THR A 239 -1.10 0.54 11.34
CA THR A 239 -1.04 -0.16 12.63
C THR A 239 0.15 -1.11 12.69
N ALA A 240 0.77 -1.21 13.87
CA ALA A 240 1.81 -2.18 14.15
C ALA A 240 1.25 -3.55 14.63
N GLU A 241 -0.08 -3.73 14.61
CA GLU A 241 -0.67 -5.05 14.86
C GLU A 241 -0.17 -6.06 13.85
N GLN A 242 0.16 -7.23 14.35
CA GLN A 242 0.93 -8.19 13.59
C GLN A 242 0.19 -8.72 12.38
N GLY A 243 0.80 -8.55 11.25
CA GLY A 243 0.78 -9.51 10.19
C GLY A 243 -0.40 -9.41 9.25
N ALA A 244 -0.40 -10.34 8.36
CA ALA A 244 -1.40 -10.66 7.37
C ALA A 244 -2.69 -11.26 7.99
N ASP A 245 -3.14 -10.76 9.15
CA ASP A 245 -4.43 -11.16 9.71
C ASP A 245 -5.54 -10.47 8.94
N ILE A 246 -6.42 -11.26 8.37
CA ILE A 246 -7.57 -10.79 7.60
C ILE A 246 -8.47 -9.84 8.41
N ALA A 247 -8.58 -10.02 9.73
CA ALA A 247 -9.38 -9.15 10.59
C ALA A 247 -8.78 -7.74 10.66
N VAL A 248 -7.45 -7.63 10.66
CA VAL A 248 -6.75 -6.33 10.59
C VAL A 248 -7.00 -5.66 9.24
N TYR A 249 -6.86 -6.40 8.13
CA TYR A 249 -7.15 -5.88 6.79
C TYR A 249 -8.59 -5.39 6.66
N GLN A 250 -9.56 -6.17 7.14
CA GLN A 250 -10.98 -5.76 7.12
C GLN A 250 -11.19 -4.48 7.94
N THR A 251 -10.64 -4.40 9.15
CA THR A 251 -10.77 -3.21 10.00
C THR A 251 -10.12 -1.98 9.36
N MET A 252 -8.93 -2.13 8.77
CA MET A 252 -8.25 -1.03 8.09
C MET A 252 -9.02 -0.57 6.85
N TYR A 253 -9.64 -1.49 6.13
CA TYR A 253 -10.52 -1.18 4.99
C TYR A 253 -11.76 -0.41 5.42
N ASP A 254 -12.43 -0.85 6.49
CA ASP A 254 -13.62 -0.19 7.02
C ASP A 254 -13.29 1.24 7.50
N LEU A 255 -12.13 1.44 8.12
CA LEU A 255 -11.62 2.76 8.49
C LEU A 255 -11.37 3.65 7.28
N ALA A 256 -10.77 3.10 6.21
CA ALA A 256 -10.54 3.84 4.98
C ALA A 256 -11.85 4.27 4.32
N GLN A 257 -12.82 3.36 4.21
CA GLN A 257 -14.16 3.68 3.68
C GLN A 257 -14.87 4.75 4.53
N LYS A 258 -14.72 4.66 5.85
CA LYS A 258 -15.29 5.62 6.77
C LYS A 258 -14.67 7.00 6.60
N ALA A 259 -13.34 7.08 6.42
CA ALA A 259 -12.65 8.33 6.15
C ALA A 259 -13.22 9.02 4.91
N PHE A 260 -13.40 8.30 3.80
CA PHE A 260 -14.05 8.85 2.60
C PHE A 260 -15.45 9.38 2.88
N LYS A 261 -16.26 8.63 3.62
CA LYS A 261 -17.63 9.03 3.95
C LYS A 261 -17.67 10.30 4.78
N GLU A 262 -16.82 10.40 5.79
CA GLU A 262 -16.80 11.53 6.70
C GLU A 262 -16.21 12.79 6.04
N MET A 263 -15.28 12.61 5.10
CA MET A 263 -14.74 13.69 4.26
C MET A 263 -15.69 14.10 3.11
N ARG A 264 -16.84 13.44 2.99
CA ARG A 264 -17.87 13.68 1.96
C ARG A 264 -17.37 13.47 0.52
N LEU A 265 -16.54 12.44 0.33
CA LEU A 265 -15.99 12.02 -0.95
C LEU A 265 -16.80 10.87 -1.59
#